data_937cef14071d5ccdd820505030851343
#
_entry.id   937cef14071d5ccdd820505030851343
#
_cell.length_a   1.000
_cell.length_b   1.000
_cell.length_c   1.000
_cell.angle_alpha   90.00
_cell.angle_beta   90.00
_cell.angle_gamma   90.00
#
_symmetry.space_group_name_H-M   'P 1'
#
loop_
_entity.id
_entity.type
_entity.pdbx_description
1 polymer ?
#
loop_
_entity_poly.entity_id
_entity_poly.type
_entity_poly.pdbx_seq_one_letter_code
_entity_poly.pdbx_strand_id
1 'polypeptide(L)'
;SSDVCSSDLKYIGRIFQDPLLGTASNMTLEDNMMICYKKGFKGLRISLNNRMREFFRKQLKDLDMGLEFRLKENVRMFSGGQRQALTLLMMVLSEPLLILLDEHTAALDPKNASIILDLTRKYIREYNLTAMMVTHNMVQAIEYGNRIIMMDRGKIILDISGEEKKGLTVDKLVDKFHEVSKHELQSDEVRLA
;
A
#
# COMPACT_ATOMS: atom_id res chain seq x y z
N SER A 1 22.50 -17.13 4.34
CA SER A 1 21.16 -17.64 4.06
C SER A 1 20.21 -16.95 5.02
N SER A 2 19.46 -16.02 4.52
CA SER A 2 18.46 -15.32 5.30
C SER A 2 17.19 -16.17 5.29
N ASP A 3 17.02 -17.00 6.27
CA ASP A 3 15.74 -17.59 6.59
C ASP A 3 14.85 -16.48 7.15
N VAL A 4 14.25 -15.70 6.24
CA VAL A 4 13.09 -14.91 6.59
C VAL A 4 12.02 -15.93 6.95
N CYS A 5 11.85 -16.14 8.25
CA CYS A 5 10.95 -17.14 8.76
C CYS A 5 9.55 -16.83 8.24
N SER A 6 8.87 -17.80 7.66
CA SER A 6 7.49 -17.64 7.13
C SER A 6 6.51 -17.11 8.20
N SER A 7 6.87 -17.19 9.48
CA SER A 7 6.16 -16.60 10.60
C SER A 7 6.13 -15.07 10.58
N ASP A 8 7.16 -14.41 10.02
CA ASP A 8 7.28 -12.94 10.05
C ASP A 8 6.45 -12.30 8.95
N LEU A 9 6.23 -13.01 7.84
CA LEU A 9 5.40 -12.55 6.73
C LEU A 9 3.93 -12.33 7.10
N LYS A 10 3.45 -12.91 8.18
CA LYS A 10 2.09 -12.67 8.68
C LYS A 10 1.87 -11.24 9.15
N TYR A 11 2.94 -10.55 9.57
CA TYR A 11 2.89 -9.18 10.08
C TYR A 11 3.12 -8.13 9.00
N ILE A 12 3.47 -8.55 7.78
CA ILE A 12 3.72 -7.65 6.66
C ILE A 12 2.59 -7.78 5.65
N GLY A 13 1.94 -6.67 5.35
CA GLY A 13 1.00 -6.53 4.26
C GLY A 13 1.68 -5.91 3.04
N ARG A 14 1.40 -6.39 1.83
CA ARG A 14 1.88 -5.77 0.59
C ARG A 14 0.72 -5.52 -0.36
N ILE A 15 0.70 -4.32 -0.92
CA ILE A 15 -0.22 -3.95 -2.00
C ILE A 15 0.63 -3.71 -3.25
N PHE A 16 0.24 -4.38 -4.32
CA PHE A 16 0.92 -4.34 -5.61
C PHE A 16 0.36 -3.23 -6.50
N GLN A 17 1.12 -2.84 -7.50
CA GLN A 17 0.69 -1.92 -8.56
C GLN A 17 -0.51 -2.48 -9.33
N ASP A 18 -0.48 -3.78 -9.68
CA ASP A 18 -1.62 -4.47 -10.30
C ASP A 18 -2.59 -4.98 -9.22
N PRO A 19 -3.83 -4.45 -9.16
CA PRO A 19 -4.83 -4.88 -8.18
C PRO A 19 -5.23 -6.35 -8.29
N LEU A 20 -4.97 -7.01 -9.43
CA LEU A 20 -5.28 -8.43 -9.62
C LEU A 20 -4.36 -9.33 -8.79
N LEU A 21 -3.13 -8.92 -8.55
CA LEU A 21 -2.17 -9.71 -7.76
C LEU A 21 -2.54 -9.80 -6.28
N GLY A 22 -3.33 -8.87 -5.77
CA GLY A 22 -3.81 -8.85 -4.38
C GLY A 22 -5.12 -9.61 -4.14
N THR A 23 -5.73 -10.19 -5.18
CA THR A 23 -7.06 -10.82 -5.10
C THR A 23 -7.14 -12.16 -5.83
N ALA A 24 -7.95 -13.07 -5.31
CA ALA A 24 -8.36 -14.28 -6.04
C ALA A 24 -9.53 -13.90 -6.96
N SER A 25 -9.23 -13.43 -8.18
CA SER A 25 -10.18 -12.78 -9.09
C SER A 25 -11.37 -13.67 -9.50
N ASN A 26 -11.18 -15.00 -9.51
CA ASN A 26 -12.23 -15.99 -9.84
C ASN A 26 -13.09 -16.39 -8.64
N MET A 27 -12.80 -15.89 -7.46
CA MET A 27 -13.57 -16.11 -6.24
C MET A 27 -14.52 -14.93 -5.97
N THR A 28 -15.52 -15.17 -5.13
CA THR A 28 -16.42 -14.09 -4.72
C THR A 28 -15.75 -13.09 -3.80
N LEU A 29 -16.36 -11.91 -3.65
CA LEU A 29 -15.90 -10.90 -2.71
C LEU A 29 -15.83 -11.43 -1.27
N GLU A 30 -16.89 -12.13 -0.81
CA GLU A 30 -16.92 -12.68 0.54
C GLU A 30 -15.85 -13.76 0.77
N ASP A 31 -15.53 -14.56 -0.26
CA ASP A 31 -14.44 -15.55 -0.16
C ASP A 31 -13.06 -14.88 -0.06
N ASN A 32 -12.83 -13.85 -0.88
CA ASN A 32 -11.59 -13.06 -0.81
C ASN A 32 -11.39 -12.45 0.58
N MET A 33 -12.42 -11.79 1.13
CA MET A 33 -12.36 -11.22 2.46
C MET A 33 -12.13 -12.28 3.53
N MET A 34 -12.77 -13.46 3.39
CA MET A 34 -12.61 -14.57 4.33
C MET A 34 -11.20 -15.14 4.34
N ILE A 35 -10.53 -15.22 3.18
CA ILE A 35 -9.13 -15.67 3.07
C ILE A 35 -8.21 -14.74 3.86
N CYS A 36 -8.40 -13.43 3.75
CA CYS A 36 -7.52 -12.41 4.35
C CYS A 36 -7.85 -12.13 5.82
N TYR A 37 -9.09 -12.32 6.24
CA TYR A 37 -9.51 -12.03 7.60
C TYR A 37 -8.73 -12.87 8.61
N LYS A 38 -7.99 -12.21 9.49
CA LYS A 38 -7.14 -12.83 10.56
C LYS A 38 -6.20 -13.90 9.98
N LYS A 39 -5.07 -13.48 9.43
CA LYS A 39 -4.01 -14.38 8.94
C LYS A 39 -3.63 -15.42 10.00
N GLY A 40 -3.49 -16.66 9.58
CA GLY A 40 -3.06 -17.77 10.44
C GLY A 40 -3.91 -19.03 10.27
N PHE A 41 -3.67 -20.04 11.08
CA PHE A 41 -4.42 -21.30 11.04
C PHE A 41 -5.88 -21.04 11.47
N LYS A 42 -6.76 -21.05 10.49
CA LYS A 42 -8.21 -21.00 10.72
C LYS A 42 -8.68 -22.42 10.92
N GLY A 43 -8.91 -22.82 12.15
CA GLY A 43 -9.55 -24.10 12.44
C GLY A 43 -10.90 -24.22 11.71
N LEU A 44 -11.41 -25.43 11.56
CA LEU A 44 -12.68 -25.77 10.89
C LEU A 44 -13.93 -24.99 11.41
N ARG A 45 -13.78 -24.24 12.50
CA ARG A 45 -14.84 -23.43 13.12
C ARG A 45 -15.06 -22.05 12.47
N ILE A 46 -14.13 -21.54 11.66
CA ILE A 46 -14.29 -20.25 10.98
C ILE A 46 -14.89 -20.54 9.61
N SER A 47 -16.20 -20.57 9.54
CA SER A 47 -16.96 -20.66 8.30
C SER A 47 -17.65 -19.32 7.97
N LEU A 48 -17.88 -19.09 6.71
CA LEU A 48 -18.68 -17.97 6.22
C LEU A 48 -20.13 -18.13 6.65
N ASN A 49 -20.54 -17.40 7.66
CA ASN A 49 -21.91 -17.39 8.20
C ASN A 49 -22.52 -15.99 8.13
N ASN A 50 -23.78 -15.85 8.50
CA ASN A 50 -24.49 -14.57 8.41
C ASN A 50 -23.84 -13.48 9.26
N ARG A 51 -23.29 -13.80 10.42
CA ARG A 51 -22.55 -12.83 11.28
C ARG A 51 -21.30 -12.31 10.58
N MET A 52 -20.56 -13.19 9.89
CA MET A 52 -19.39 -12.78 9.09
C MET A 52 -19.79 -11.92 7.90
N ARG A 53 -20.87 -12.25 7.21
CA ARG A 53 -21.38 -11.43 6.10
C ARG A 53 -21.78 -10.04 6.56
N GLU A 54 -22.48 -9.92 7.70
CA GLU A 54 -22.82 -8.61 8.28
C GLU A 54 -21.55 -7.81 8.67
N PHE A 55 -20.57 -8.46 9.26
CA PHE A 55 -19.27 -7.83 9.57
C PHE A 55 -18.62 -7.32 8.27
N PHE A 56 -18.53 -8.15 7.22
CA PHE A 56 -17.94 -7.74 5.95
C PHE A 56 -18.71 -6.61 5.27
N ARG A 57 -20.04 -6.63 5.30
CA ARG A 57 -20.87 -5.52 4.78
C ARG A 57 -20.54 -4.21 5.48
N LYS A 58 -20.42 -4.23 6.79
CA LYS A 58 -20.05 -3.05 7.56
C LYS A 58 -18.68 -2.49 7.15
N GLN A 59 -17.67 -3.35 6.99
CA GLN A 59 -16.36 -2.93 6.55
C GLN A 59 -16.36 -2.39 5.11
N LEU A 60 -17.09 -3.04 4.20
CA LEU A 60 -17.20 -2.61 2.80
C LEU A 60 -17.95 -1.29 2.64
N LYS A 61 -18.93 -1.01 3.48
CA LYS A 61 -19.66 0.24 3.49
C LYS A 61 -18.75 1.45 3.70
N ASP A 62 -17.69 1.29 4.48
CA ASP A 62 -16.71 2.36 4.76
C ASP A 62 -15.89 2.76 3.52
N LEU A 63 -15.91 1.94 2.45
CA LEU A 63 -15.28 2.26 1.17
C LEU A 63 -16.12 3.21 0.31
N ASP A 64 -17.43 3.31 0.57
CA ASP A 64 -18.40 4.12 -0.21
C ASP A 64 -18.39 3.81 -1.72
N MET A 65 -18.29 2.52 -2.07
CA MET A 65 -18.20 2.02 -3.45
C MET A 65 -19.32 1.03 -3.84
N GLY A 66 -20.33 0.85 -2.97
CA GLY A 66 -21.45 -0.07 -3.18
C GLY A 66 -21.09 -1.55 -3.11
N LEU A 67 -19.89 -1.88 -2.64
CA LEU A 67 -19.39 -3.26 -2.56
C LEU A 67 -20.12 -4.10 -1.50
N GLU A 68 -20.71 -3.47 -0.50
CA GLU A 68 -21.48 -4.13 0.56
C GLU A 68 -22.70 -4.88 0.05
N PHE A 69 -23.21 -4.53 -1.15
CA PHE A 69 -24.33 -5.19 -1.81
C PHE A 69 -23.90 -6.33 -2.75
N ARG A 70 -22.59 -6.47 -3.00
CA ARG A 70 -22.02 -7.31 -4.05
C ARG A 70 -21.17 -8.49 -3.52
N LEU A 71 -21.38 -8.92 -2.28
CA LEU A 71 -20.60 -9.97 -1.60
C LEU A 71 -20.43 -11.27 -2.39
N LYS A 72 -21.47 -11.67 -3.15
CA LYS A 72 -21.49 -12.93 -3.93
C LYS A 72 -20.95 -12.78 -5.35
N GLU A 73 -20.59 -11.58 -5.78
CA GLU A 73 -20.03 -11.36 -7.10
C GLU A 73 -18.52 -11.68 -7.14
N ASN A 74 -18.06 -12.18 -8.29
CA ASN A 74 -16.63 -12.41 -8.51
C ASN A 74 -15.88 -11.10 -8.58
N VAL A 75 -14.70 -11.06 -7.95
CA VAL A 75 -13.86 -9.84 -7.88
C VAL A 75 -13.41 -9.36 -9.27
N ARG A 76 -13.29 -10.25 -10.24
CA ARG A 76 -12.99 -9.88 -11.64
C ARG A 76 -14.01 -8.91 -12.26
N MET A 77 -15.24 -8.85 -11.73
CA MET A 77 -16.31 -7.96 -12.23
C MET A 77 -16.20 -6.53 -11.71
N PHE A 78 -15.27 -6.26 -10.81
CA PHE A 78 -15.09 -4.95 -10.21
C PHE A 78 -14.15 -4.07 -11.05
N SER A 79 -14.30 -2.76 -10.96
CA SER A 79 -13.38 -1.81 -11.57
C SER A 79 -11.99 -1.88 -10.91
N GLY A 80 -10.96 -1.32 -11.57
CA GLY A 80 -9.62 -1.23 -11.01
C GLY A 80 -9.59 -0.55 -9.63
N GLY A 81 -10.27 0.59 -9.49
CA GLY A 81 -10.39 1.31 -8.22
C GLY A 81 -11.12 0.50 -7.14
N GLN A 82 -12.21 -0.18 -7.48
CA GLN A 82 -12.93 -1.06 -6.54
C GLN A 82 -12.06 -2.23 -6.07
N ARG A 83 -11.30 -2.86 -6.97
CA ARG A 83 -10.35 -3.93 -6.59
C ARG A 83 -9.23 -3.41 -5.70
N GLN A 84 -8.70 -2.23 -6.00
CA GLN A 84 -7.64 -1.64 -5.18
C GLN A 84 -8.12 -1.28 -3.78
N ALA A 85 -9.31 -0.66 -3.66
CA ALA A 85 -9.94 -0.39 -2.37
C ALA A 85 -10.20 -1.68 -1.57
N LEU A 86 -10.68 -2.72 -2.25
CA LEU A 86 -10.88 -4.04 -1.64
C LEU A 86 -9.56 -4.62 -1.14
N THR A 87 -8.50 -4.59 -1.95
CA THR A 87 -7.18 -5.10 -1.57
C THR A 87 -6.64 -4.37 -0.34
N LEU A 88 -6.80 -3.05 -0.29
CA LEU A 88 -6.42 -2.23 0.86
C LEU A 88 -7.21 -2.62 2.12
N LEU A 89 -8.53 -2.78 2.02
CA LEU A 89 -9.37 -3.22 3.13
C LEU A 89 -8.98 -4.63 3.62
N MET A 90 -8.80 -5.58 2.70
CA MET A 90 -8.41 -6.96 3.04
C MET A 90 -7.04 -6.99 3.74
N MET A 91 -6.11 -6.14 3.30
CA MET A 91 -4.80 -6.01 3.93
C MET A 91 -4.95 -5.51 5.37
N VAL A 92 -5.75 -4.49 5.63
CA VAL A 92 -6.02 -3.97 6.98
C VAL A 92 -6.69 -5.01 7.87
N LEU A 93 -7.67 -5.75 7.35
CA LEU A 93 -8.34 -6.83 8.07
C LEU A 93 -7.43 -8.02 8.43
N SER A 94 -6.26 -8.10 7.82
CA SER A 94 -5.22 -9.09 8.18
C SER A 94 -4.39 -8.67 9.39
N GLU A 95 -4.61 -7.46 9.95
CA GLU A 95 -3.94 -6.90 11.12
C GLU A 95 -2.40 -6.88 10.98
N PRO A 96 -1.83 -6.26 9.91
CA PRO A 96 -0.40 -6.18 9.73
C PRO A 96 0.23 -5.15 10.67
N LEU A 97 1.54 -5.30 10.96
CA LEU A 97 2.33 -4.28 11.64
C LEU A 97 3.00 -3.30 10.66
N LEU A 98 3.32 -3.80 9.47
CA LEU A 98 3.95 -3.03 8.39
C LEU A 98 3.17 -3.25 7.09
N ILE A 99 2.92 -2.17 6.37
CA ILE A 99 2.37 -2.23 5.02
C ILE A 99 3.38 -1.69 4.01
N LEU A 100 3.54 -2.44 2.92
CA LEU A 100 4.35 -2.08 1.77
C LEU A 100 3.41 -1.73 0.61
N LEU A 101 3.49 -0.48 0.15
CA LEU A 101 2.65 0.07 -0.91
C LEU A 101 3.55 0.31 -2.13
N ASP A 102 3.42 -0.54 -3.14
CA ASP A 102 4.28 -0.53 -4.32
C ASP A 102 3.52 0.09 -5.49
N GLU A 103 3.72 1.42 -5.69
CA GLU A 103 3.03 2.21 -6.74
C GLU A 103 1.52 1.93 -6.84
N HIS A 104 0.87 1.70 -5.72
CA HIS A 104 -0.46 1.13 -5.61
C HIS A 104 -1.61 1.97 -6.23
N THR A 105 -1.30 3.15 -6.75
CA THR A 105 -2.26 4.02 -7.46
C THR A 105 -1.89 4.28 -8.91
N ALA A 106 -0.74 3.79 -9.39
CA ALA A 106 -0.22 4.13 -10.72
C ALA A 106 -1.10 3.61 -11.88
N ALA A 107 -1.80 2.48 -11.67
CA ALA A 107 -2.69 1.88 -12.67
C ALA A 107 -4.11 2.46 -12.66
N LEU A 108 -4.38 3.49 -11.84
CA LEU A 108 -5.71 4.07 -11.66
C LEU A 108 -5.80 5.43 -12.35
N ASP A 109 -7.02 5.79 -12.75
CA ASP A 109 -7.30 7.15 -13.17
C ASP A 109 -7.16 8.13 -11.99
N PRO A 110 -6.92 9.43 -12.24
CA PRO A 110 -6.61 10.41 -11.19
C PRO A 110 -7.67 10.49 -10.07
N LYS A 111 -8.95 10.35 -10.40
CA LYS A 111 -10.04 10.40 -9.42
C LYS A 111 -10.01 9.19 -8.48
N ASN A 112 -9.88 7.99 -9.03
CA ASN A 112 -9.78 6.78 -8.24
C ASN A 112 -8.46 6.74 -7.44
N ALA A 113 -7.36 7.22 -8.01
CA ALA A 113 -6.08 7.32 -7.31
C ALA A 113 -6.18 8.19 -6.04
N SER A 114 -6.83 9.36 -6.14
CA SER A 114 -7.07 10.23 -4.97
C SER A 114 -7.89 9.52 -3.88
N ILE A 115 -8.98 8.86 -4.26
CA ILE A 115 -9.81 8.10 -3.31
C ILE A 115 -8.99 7.02 -2.58
N ILE A 116 -8.17 6.26 -3.32
CA ILE A 116 -7.34 5.20 -2.73
C ILE A 116 -6.27 5.78 -1.79
N LEU A 117 -5.65 6.90 -2.14
CA LEU A 117 -4.68 7.57 -1.28
C LEU A 117 -5.32 8.07 0.01
N ASP A 118 -6.52 8.65 -0.05
CA ASP A 118 -7.26 9.11 1.12
C ASP A 118 -7.69 7.94 2.03
N LEU A 119 -8.16 6.83 1.44
CA LEU A 119 -8.44 5.59 2.17
C LEU A 119 -7.17 5.03 2.83
N THR A 120 -6.05 5.03 2.13
CA THR A 120 -4.75 4.58 2.66
C THR A 120 -4.35 5.42 3.87
N ARG A 121 -4.43 6.77 3.76
CA ARG A 121 -4.15 7.70 4.86
C ARG A 121 -5.09 7.46 6.06
N LYS A 122 -6.39 7.28 5.79
CA LYS A 122 -7.39 6.97 6.81
C LYS A 122 -7.01 5.71 7.59
N TYR A 123 -6.74 4.61 6.90
CA TYR A 123 -6.43 3.34 7.54
C TYR A 123 -5.08 3.34 8.28
N ILE A 124 -4.04 3.98 7.75
CA ILE A 124 -2.77 4.13 8.46
C ILE A 124 -2.99 4.82 9.82
N ARG A 125 -3.82 5.86 9.87
CA ARG A 125 -4.11 6.60 11.10
C ARG A 125 -5.03 5.81 12.04
N GLU A 126 -6.11 5.25 11.52
CA GLU A 126 -7.14 4.56 12.31
C GLU A 126 -6.59 3.30 12.98
N TYR A 127 -5.74 2.55 12.28
CA TYR A 127 -5.15 1.31 12.77
C TYR A 127 -3.70 1.47 13.27
N ASN A 128 -3.19 2.70 13.33
CA ASN A 128 -1.83 3.03 13.77
C ASN A 128 -0.76 2.18 13.08
N LEU A 129 -0.84 2.07 11.75
CA LEU A 129 0.03 1.22 10.95
C LEU A 129 1.35 1.92 10.61
N THR A 130 2.42 1.16 10.55
CA THR A 130 3.65 1.59 9.87
C THR A 130 3.51 1.32 8.37
N ALA A 131 3.77 2.32 7.54
CA ALA A 131 3.66 2.20 6.08
C ALA A 131 4.96 2.62 5.38
N MET A 132 5.35 1.83 4.38
CA MET A 132 6.40 2.19 3.43
C MET A 132 5.79 2.24 2.03
N MET A 133 5.79 3.43 1.42
CA MET A 133 5.23 3.66 0.09
C MET A 133 6.34 3.90 -0.92
N VAL A 134 6.36 3.12 -1.98
CA VAL A 134 7.18 3.36 -3.17
C VAL A 134 6.33 4.11 -4.19
N THR A 135 6.83 5.24 -4.66
CA THR A 135 6.17 6.05 -5.68
C THR A 135 7.20 6.83 -6.50
N HIS A 136 6.93 7.01 -7.77
CA HIS A 136 7.67 7.93 -8.64
C HIS A 136 7.06 9.34 -8.64
N ASN A 137 5.94 9.55 -7.95
CA ASN A 137 5.26 10.85 -7.87
C ASN A 137 5.75 11.63 -6.64
N MET A 138 6.58 12.65 -6.89
CA MET A 138 7.17 13.49 -5.84
C MET A 138 6.12 14.25 -5.01
N VAL A 139 5.01 14.68 -5.62
CA VAL A 139 3.90 15.33 -4.92
C VAL A 139 3.32 14.39 -3.87
N GLN A 140 3.03 13.13 -4.25
CA GLN A 140 2.53 12.12 -3.32
C GLN A 140 3.54 11.83 -2.20
N ALA A 141 4.84 11.69 -2.53
CA ALA A 141 5.87 11.45 -1.51
C ALA A 141 5.91 12.59 -0.47
N ILE A 142 5.80 13.84 -0.92
CA ILE A 142 5.78 15.01 -0.03
C ILE A 142 4.49 15.07 0.79
N GLU A 143 3.35 14.80 0.18
CA GLU A 143 2.05 14.98 0.83
C GLU A 143 1.72 13.86 1.84
N TYR A 144 2.01 12.61 1.48
CA TYR A 144 1.56 11.45 2.27
C TYR A 144 2.65 10.90 3.22
N GLY A 145 3.93 11.00 2.88
CA GLY A 145 5.01 10.52 3.73
C GLY A 145 5.34 11.48 4.88
N ASN A 146 5.70 10.99 6.05
CA ASN A 146 6.33 11.77 7.12
C ASN A 146 7.87 11.75 7.06
N ARG A 147 8.43 10.81 6.31
CA ARG A 147 9.85 10.67 5.97
C ARG A 147 9.95 10.33 4.49
N ILE A 148 10.90 10.91 3.79
CA ILE A 148 11.15 10.68 2.37
C ILE A 148 12.55 10.11 2.23
N ILE A 149 12.65 8.95 1.59
CA ILE A 149 13.91 8.29 1.26
C ILE A 149 13.99 8.24 -0.26
N MET A 150 15.05 8.77 -0.83
CA MET A 150 15.32 8.64 -2.26
C MET A 150 16.47 7.68 -2.47
N MET A 151 16.29 6.79 -3.43
CA MET A 151 17.27 5.76 -3.75
C MET A 151 17.74 5.90 -5.20
N ASP A 152 19.03 5.73 -5.42
CA ASP A 152 19.63 5.56 -6.73
C ASP A 152 20.65 4.42 -6.70
N ARG A 153 20.65 3.59 -7.75
CA ARG A 153 21.57 2.44 -7.93
C ARG A 153 21.75 1.58 -6.67
N GLY A 154 20.66 1.36 -5.91
CA GLY A 154 20.66 0.53 -4.71
C GLY A 154 21.20 1.21 -3.44
N LYS A 155 21.49 2.53 -3.50
CA LYS A 155 21.94 3.32 -2.36
C LYS A 155 20.87 4.34 -1.96
N ILE A 156 20.81 4.67 -0.67
CA ILE A 156 20.05 5.80 -0.17
C ILE A 156 20.88 7.05 -0.44
N ILE A 157 20.36 7.94 -1.29
CA ILE A 157 21.02 9.20 -1.66
C ILE A 157 20.43 10.40 -0.92
N LEU A 158 19.19 10.29 -0.43
CA LEU A 158 18.53 11.34 0.30
C LEU A 158 17.60 10.74 1.37
N ASP A 159 17.62 11.32 2.57
CA ASP A 159 16.76 10.94 3.69
C ASP A 159 16.29 12.20 4.41
N ILE A 160 15.02 12.55 4.22
CA ILE A 160 14.41 13.80 4.72
C ILE A 160 13.29 13.47 5.68
N SER A 161 13.33 14.04 6.89
CA SER A 161 12.27 13.84 7.90
C SER A 161 12.16 15.08 8.83
N GLY A 162 11.18 15.06 9.72
CA GLY A 162 11.01 16.07 10.78
C GLY A 162 10.89 17.50 10.25
N GLU A 163 11.69 18.40 10.79
CA GLU A 163 11.66 19.84 10.45
C GLU A 163 12.10 20.11 9.01
N GLU A 164 13.07 19.34 8.50
CA GLU A 164 13.54 19.48 7.13
C GLU A 164 12.46 19.21 6.09
N LYS A 165 11.51 18.33 6.43
CA LYS A 165 10.36 18.05 5.57
C LYS A 165 9.31 19.16 5.57
N LYS A 166 9.26 19.97 6.64
CA LYS A 166 8.33 21.09 6.72
C LYS A 166 8.68 22.14 5.67
N GLY A 167 7.71 22.48 4.82
CA GLY A 167 7.93 23.42 3.73
C GLY A 167 8.75 22.90 2.56
N LEU A 168 8.94 21.58 2.47
CA LEU A 168 9.52 20.93 1.29
C LEU A 168 8.55 21.05 0.11
N THR A 169 9.07 21.51 -1.02
CA THR A 169 8.35 21.58 -2.31
C THR A 169 8.98 20.61 -3.30
N VAL A 170 8.27 20.34 -4.40
CA VAL A 170 8.81 19.50 -5.48
C VAL A 170 10.11 20.07 -6.02
N ASP A 171 10.16 21.39 -6.27
CA ASP A 171 11.35 22.05 -6.79
C ASP A 171 12.55 21.86 -5.85
N LYS A 172 12.37 22.09 -4.55
CA LYS A 172 13.44 21.86 -3.55
C LYS A 172 13.88 20.39 -3.48
N LEU A 173 12.95 19.44 -3.68
CA LEU A 173 13.29 18.02 -3.71
C LEU A 173 14.11 17.67 -4.95
N VAL A 174 13.76 18.23 -6.10
CA VAL A 174 14.49 18.08 -7.37
C VAL A 174 15.88 18.71 -7.26
N ASP A 175 15.99 19.92 -6.70
CA ASP A 175 17.29 20.59 -6.49
C ASP A 175 18.24 19.74 -5.64
N LYS A 176 17.72 19.22 -4.51
CA LYS A 176 18.50 18.32 -3.64
C LYS A 176 18.96 17.05 -4.37
N PHE A 177 18.09 16.47 -5.21
CA PHE A 177 18.46 15.33 -6.03
C PHE A 177 19.59 15.65 -7.01
N HIS A 178 19.52 16.79 -7.68
CA HIS A 178 20.57 17.23 -8.62
C HIS A 178 21.90 17.51 -7.92
N GLU A 179 21.88 18.09 -6.72
CA GLU A 179 23.09 18.32 -5.93
C GLU A 179 23.79 17.01 -5.58
N VAL A 180 23.04 16.03 -5.05
CA VAL A 180 23.60 14.73 -4.66
C VAL A 180 24.11 13.95 -5.86
N SER A 181 23.34 13.92 -6.97
CA SER A 181 23.71 13.21 -8.20
C SER A 181 24.99 13.78 -8.83
N LYS A 182 25.19 15.10 -8.78
CA LYS A 182 26.44 15.73 -9.27
C LYS A 182 27.67 15.34 -8.41
N HIS A 183 27.51 15.29 -7.09
CA HIS A 183 28.58 14.87 -6.18
C HIS A 183 28.98 13.41 -6.37
N GLU A 184 28.02 12.51 -6.63
CA GLU A 184 28.34 11.10 -6.90
C GLU A 184 29.09 10.92 -8.23
N LEU A 185 28.68 11.61 -9.30
CA LEU A 185 29.37 11.56 -10.59
C LEU A 185 30.82 12.05 -10.48
N GLN A 186 31.05 13.14 -9.76
CA GLN A 186 32.42 13.66 -9.53
C GLN A 186 33.27 12.69 -8.67
N SER A 187 32.67 12.01 -7.69
CA SER A 187 33.38 11.04 -6.86
C SER A 187 33.74 9.76 -7.61
N ASP A 188 32.92 9.34 -8.58
CA ASP A 188 33.18 8.16 -9.41
C ASP A 188 34.25 8.46 -10.49
N GLU A 189 34.27 9.67 -11.05
CA GLU A 189 35.35 10.10 -11.96
C GLU A 189 36.74 10.16 -11.27
N VAL A 190 36.79 10.62 -10.02
CA VAL A 190 38.04 10.65 -9.22
C VAL A 190 38.51 9.25 -8.82
N ARG A 191 37.64 8.25 -8.76
CA ARG A 191 38.02 6.84 -8.46
C ARG A 191 38.51 6.05 -9.67
N LEU A 192 38.26 6.56 -10.87
CA LEU A 192 38.64 5.94 -12.14
C LEU A 192 39.91 6.58 -12.76
N ALA A 193 40.44 7.65 -12.18
CA ALA A 193 41.67 8.33 -12.54
C ALA A 193 42.84 7.90 -11.59
#